data_159eca5b4e6d097604f958b12dc612b4
#
_entry.id   159eca5b4e6d097604f958b12dc612b4
#
_cell.length_a   1.000
_cell.length_b   1.000
_cell.length_c   1.000
_cell.angle_alpha   90.00
_cell.angle_beta   90.00
_cell.angle_gamma   90.00
#
_symmetry.space_group_name_H-M   'P 1'
#
loop_
_entity.id
_entity.type
_entity.pdbx_description
1 polymer ?
#
loop_
_entity_poly.entity_id
_entity_poly.type
_entity_poly.pdbx_seq_one_letter_code
_entity_poly.pdbx_strand_id
1 'polypeptide(L)'
;FLVSGRGELHLGILIETMRREGYEFQVSRPEAIVVTDEDGKKVEPFEEVHVDVDPEYVGAVVELLGQRRGKMTNMTNNPDNTVHLTYEMPTRGLLGFRYKFLTITRGKGVLNSFYIGLRPLEGFIETKQASSIVARETGVTTTFGLRNAEQRGQLFVGPGVPVYEGMIVGETPRPQDLSINVAKKKHLTNMRQSIRDLEDKLNPPRVLSLDE
;
A
#
# COMPACT_ATOMS: atom_id res chain seq x y z
N PHE A 1 -15.13 12.89 8.71
CA PHE A 1 -14.09 13.60 9.48
C PHE A 1 -12.83 13.71 8.64
N LEU A 2 -12.19 14.88 8.65
CA LEU A 2 -10.86 15.08 8.08
C LEU A 2 -9.83 14.98 9.21
N VAL A 3 -8.84 14.10 9.03
CA VAL A 3 -7.78 13.88 10.00
C VAL A 3 -6.44 14.13 9.35
N SER A 4 -5.57 14.87 10.03
CA SER A 4 -4.21 15.18 9.55
C SER A 4 -3.17 14.62 10.51
N GLY A 5 -2.11 14.05 9.96
CA GLY A 5 -0.99 13.47 10.70
C GLY A 5 0.36 13.90 10.12
N ARG A 6 1.43 13.59 10.82
CA ARG A 6 2.80 13.88 10.37
C ARG A 6 3.24 13.00 9.20
N GLY A 7 2.57 11.85 9.00
CA GLY A 7 2.90 10.88 7.96
C GLY A 7 2.01 9.65 8.07
N GLU A 8 2.20 8.69 7.15
CA GLU A 8 1.40 7.47 7.04
C GLU A 8 1.40 6.66 8.35
N LEU A 9 2.56 6.44 8.95
CA LEU A 9 2.67 5.67 10.20
C LEU A 9 1.87 6.32 11.35
N HIS A 10 1.88 7.64 11.47
CA HIS A 10 1.12 8.34 12.51
C HIS A 10 -0.40 8.12 12.33
N LEU A 11 -0.89 8.21 11.10
CA LEU A 11 -2.29 7.92 10.78
C LEU A 11 -2.61 6.43 10.95
N GLY A 12 -1.70 5.53 10.57
CA GLY A 12 -1.84 4.09 10.75
C GLY A 12 -1.98 3.71 12.23
N ILE A 13 -1.20 4.30 13.12
CA ILE A 13 -1.32 4.08 14.57
C ILE A 13 -2.69 4.52 15.10
N LEU A 14 -3.19 5.68 14.65
CA LEU A 14 -4.53 6.14 15.02
C LEU A 14 -5.61 5.15 14.56
N ILE A 15 -5.55 4.72 13.31
CA ILE A 15 -6.48 3.75 12.71
C ILE A 15 -6.47 2.44 13.51
N GLU A 16 -5.29 1.91 13.80
CA GLU A 16 -5.14 0.66 14.55
C GLU A 16 -5.65 0.80 16.00
N THR A 17 -5.40 1.94 16.64
CA THR A 17 -5.93 2.21 17.99
C THR A 17 -7.45 2.23 18.00
N MET A 18 -8.07 2.93 17.06
CA MET A 18 -9.53 2.97 16.93
C MET A 18 -10.12 1.58 16.66
N ARG A 19 -9.46 0.79 15.78
CA ARG A 19 -9.88 -0.58 15.50
C ARG A 19 -9.84 -1.46 16.75
N ARG A 20 -8.81 -1.35 17.57
CA ARG A 20 -8.69 -2.09 18.85
C ARG A 20 -9.74 -1.68 19.88
N GLU A 21 -10.19 -0.45 19.84
CA GLU A 21 -11.28 0.05 20.67
C GLU A 21 -12.68 -0.39 20.17
N GLY A 22 -12.74 -1.12 19.05
CA GLY A 22 -13.97 -1.69 18.51
C GLY A 22 -14.73 -0.79 17.54
N TYR A 23 -14.12 0.29 17.05
CA TYR A 23 -14.74 1.14 16.05
C TYR A 23 -14.65 0.50 14.67
N GLU A 24 -15.75 0.50 13.94
CA GLU A 24 -15.81 0.15 12.51
C GLU A 24 -15.89 1.44 11.68
N PHE A 25 -14.96 1.61 10.73
CA PHE A 25 -14.89 2.82 9.91
C PHE A 25 -14.17 2.52 8.60
N GLN A 26 -14.34 3.41 7.64
CA GLN A 26 -13.62 3.40 6.37
C GLN A 26 -12.72 4.62 6.31
N VAL A 27 -11.57 4.46 5.66
CA VAL A 27 -10.61 5.54 5.42
C VAL A 27 -10.37 5.71 3.94
N SER A 28 -10.19 6.97 3.51
CA SER A 28 -9.66 7.26 2.18
C SER A 28 -8.14 7.09 2.18
N ARG A 29 -7.54 7.12 1.00
CA ARG A 29 -6.08 7.17 0.90
C ARG A 29 -5.55 8.45 1.51
N PRO A 30 -4.38 8.40 2.18
CA PRO A 30 -3.73 9.60 2.65
C PRO A 30 -3.26 10.46 1.48
N GLU A 31 -3.40 11.77 1.62
CA GLU A 31 -2.97 12.75 0.65
C GLU A 31 -2.03 13.75 1.32
N ALA A 32 -1.00 14.19 0.62
CA ALA A 32 -0.16 15.27 1.11
C ALA A 32 -0.94 16.58 1.09
N ILE A 33 -0.81 17.38 2.17
CA ILE A 33 -1.53 18.64 2.30
C ILE A 33 -0.93 19.65 1.31
N VAL A 34 -1.75 20.10 0.36
CA VAL A 34 -1.41 21.16 -0.57
C VAL A 34 -1.98 22.47 -0.04
N VAL A 35 -1.15 23.51 0.02
CA VAL A 35 -1.51 24.82 0.54
C VAL A 35 -1.50 25.83 -0.61
N THR A 36 -2.27 26.89 -0.50
CA THR A 36 -2.18 28.02 -1.40
C THR A 36 -1.32 29.11 -0.76
N ASP A 37 -0.27 29.57 -1.44
CA ASP A 37 0.61 30.63 -0.95
C ASP A 37 -0.05 32.03 -1.06
N GLU A 38 0.66 33.06 -0.62
CA GLU A 38 0.19 34.44 -0.64
C GLU A 38 -0.07 34.96 -2.08
N ASP A 39 0.60 34.38 -3.09
CA ASP A 39 0.45 34.70 -4.49
C ASP A 39 -0.71 33.92 -5.17
N GLY A 40 -1.45 33.09 -4.42
CA GLY A 40 -2.53 32.27 -4.95
C GLY A 40 -2.05 31.00 -5.69
N LYS A 41 -0.77 30.65 -5.61
CA LYS A 41 -0.21 29.44 -6.23
C LYS A 41 -0.30 28.26 -5.28
N LYS A 42 -0.55 27.09 -5.84
CA LYS A 42 -0.52 25.84 -5.05
C LYS A 42 0.92 25.44 -4.76
N VAL A 43 1.19 25.19 -3.48
CA VAL A 43 2.48 24.70 -2.98
C VAL A 43 2.27 23.40 -2.20
N GLU A 44 3.28 22.54 -2.26
CA GLU A 44 3.28 21.24 -1.60
C GLU A 44 4.53 21.06 -0.73
N PRO A 45 4.47 20.23 0.33
CA PRO A 45 5.63 19.94 1.16
C PRO A 45 6.67 19.12 0.37
N PHE A 46 7.94 19.50 0.56
CA PHE A 46 9.11 18.82 0.03
C PHE A 46 9.95 18.24 1.15
N GLU A 47 10.58 17.11 0.86
CA GLU A 47 11.48 16.42 1.77
C GLU A 47 12.83 16.17 1.10
N GLU A 48 13.89 16.27 1.91
CA GLU A 48 15.21 15.74 1.59
C GLU A 48 15.24 14.29 2.06
N VAL A 49 15.54 13.40 1.13
CA VAL A 49 15.50 11.94 1.35
C VAL A 49 16.90 11.39 1.26
N HIS A 50 17.34 10.72 2.30
CA HIS A 50 18.60 10.03 2.42
C HIS A 50 18.40 8.53 2.33
N VAL A 51 19.12 7.91 1.41
CA VAL A 51 18.99 6.47 1.14
C VAL A 51 20.36 5.83 1.18
N ASP A 52 20.52 4.80 2.01
CA ASP A 52 21.70 3.95 2.02
C ASP A 52 21.32 2.57 1.51
N VAL A 53 22.01 2.09 0.46
CA VAL A 53 21.72 0.81 -0.18
C VAL A 53 23.01 0.13 -0.67
N ASP A 54 22.96 -1.20 -0.77
CA ASP A 54 24.01 -1.97 -1.43
C ASP A 54 24.09 -1.57 -2.93
N PRO A 55 25.28 -1.59 -3.58
CA PRO A 55 25.47 -1.19 -4.98
C PRO A 55 24.54 -1.90 -5.97
N GLU A 56 24.17 -3.15 -5.68
CA GLU A 56 23.28 -3.95 -6.52
C GLU A 56 21.86 -3.38 -6.64
N TYR A 57 21.38 -2.60 -5.66
CA TYR A 57 20.04 -2.02 -5.64
C TYR A 57 19.97 -0.58 -6.13
N VAL A 58 21.12 0.10 -6.30
CA VAL A 58 21.18 1.54 -6.67
C VAL A 58 20.34 1.83 -7.91
N GLY A 59 20.50 1.04 -8.99
CA GLY A 59 19.78 1.27 -10.24
C GLY A 59 18.26 1.22 -10.07
N ALA A 60 17.74 0.22 -9.36
CA ALA A 60 16.32 0.05 -9.11
C ALA A 60 15.77 1.17 -8.21
N VAL A 61 16.53 1.60 -7.21
CA VAL A 61 16.13 2.69 -6.29
C VAL A 61 16.13 4.03 -7.02
N VAL A 62 17.13 4.33 -7.84
CA VAL A 62 17.21 5.56 -8.66
C VAL A 62 16.00 5.63 -9.61
N GLU A 63 15.67 4.53 -10.29
CA GLU A 63 14.50 4.46 -11.16
C GLU A 63 13.21 4.72 -10.38
N LEU A 64 13.02 4.04 -9.24
CA LEU A 64 11.83 4.17 -8.41
C LEU A 64 11.63 5.60 -7.87
N LEU A 65 12.72 6.26 -7.40
CA LEU A 65 12.68 7.65 -6.94
C LEU A 65 12.42 8.62 -8.10
N GLY A 66 13.02 8.37 -9.26
CA GLY A 66 12.80 9.17 -10.46
C GLY A 66 11.35 9.16 -10.94
N GLN A 67 10.68 7.98 -10.94
CA GLN A 67 9.26 7.85 -11.27
C GLN A 67 8.36 8.66 -10.33
N ARG A 68 8.84 8.93 -9.11
CA ARG A 68 8.13 9.68 -8.07
C ARG A 68 8.59 11.14 -7.94
N ARG A 69 9.22 11.67 -8.98
CA ARG A 69 9.74 13.04 -9.05
C ARG A 69 10.86 13.35 -8.05
N GLY A 70 11.58 12.36 -7.60
CA GLY A 70 12.81 12.57 -6.84
C GLY A 70 13.89 13.16 -7.74
N LYS A 71 14.48 14.26 -7.30
CA LYS A 71 15.66 14.89 -7.92
C LYS A 71 16.89 14.54 -7.10
N MET A 72 17.80 13.75 -7.68
CA MET A 72 19.05 13.43 -7.02
C MET A 72 19.89 14.71 -6.87
N THR A 73 20.36 14.95 -5.65
CA THR A 73 21.24 16.08 -5.31
C THR A 73 22.66 15.61 -5.06
N ASN A 74 22.83 14.41 -4.51
CA ASN A 74 24.15 13.86 -4.22
C ASN A 74 24.16 12.33 -4.29
N MET A 75 25.34 11.77 -4.56
CA MET A 75 25.62 10.34 -4.52
C MET A 75 27.06 10.12 -4.06
N THR A 76 27.26 9.36 -2.99
CA THR A 76 28.58 9.05 -2.43
C THR A 76 28.69 7.56 -2.11
N ASN A 77 29.90 7.01 -2.27
CA ASN A 77 30.19 5.66 -1.83
C ASN A 77 30.74 5.70 -0.41
N ASN A 78 30.14 4.93 0.47
CA ASN A 78 30.59 4.78 1.85
C ASN A 78 31.75 3.75 1.95
N PRO A 79 32.57 3.83 3.00
CA PRO A 79 33.67 2.88 3.24
C PRO A 79 33.23 1.44 3.45
N ASP A 80 32.00 1.22 3.88
CA ASP A 80 31.35 -0.09 4.11
C ASP A 80 30.80 -0.73 2.83
N ASN A 81 31.15 -0.16 1.66
CA ASN A 81 30.66 -0.58 0.35
C ASN A 81 29.15 -0.33 0.10
N THR A 82 28.49 0.48 0.92
CA THR A 82 27.14 0.97 0.62
C THR A 82 27.21 2.26 -0.19
N VAL A 83 26.11 2.60 -0.87
CA VAL A 83 25.96 3.84 -1.63
C VAL A 83 24.95 4.73 -0.92
N HIS A 84 25.37 5.94 -0.58
CA HIS A 84 24.52 6.97 -0.04
C HIS A 84 23.97 7.86 -1.14
N LEU A 85 22.65 7.98 -1.21
CA LEU A 85 21.94 8.80 -2.19
C LEU A 85 21.17 9.89 -1.45
N THR A 86 21.25 11.12 -1.92
CA THR A 86 20.44 12.23 -1.40
C THR A 86 19.53 12.74 -2.50
N TYR A 87 18.25 12.88 -2.18
CA TYR A 87 17.21 13.34 -3.09
C TYR A 87 16.40 14.47 -2.47
N GLU A 88 15.91 15.36 -3.29
CA GLU A 88 14.79 16.26 -2.96
C GLU A 88 13.56 15.82 -3.70
N MET A 89 12.44 15.66 -3.00
CA MET A 89 11.20 15.19 -3.62
C MET A 89 9.96 15.67 -2.87
N PRO A 90 8.80 15.76 -3.55
CA PRO A 90 7.56 16.10 -2.89
C PRO A 90 7.10 14.97 -1.95
N THR A 91 6.56 15.33 -0.77
CA THR A 91 6.05 14.36 0.23
C THR A 91 5.04 13.38 -0.38
N ARG A 92 4.19 13.84 -1.33
CA ARG A 92 3.27 12.92 -2.04
C ARG A 92 3.97 11.81 -2.82
N GLY A 93 5.23 11.98 -3.18
CA GLY A 93 6.07 10.96 -3.82
C GLY A 93 6.53 9.88 -2.83
N LEU A 94 6.58 10.19 -1.54
CA LEU A 94 6.95 9.24 -0.50
C LEU A 94 5.78 8.37 -0.02
N LEU A 95 4.53 8.80 -0.25
CA LEU A 95 3.34 8.03 0.12
C LEU A 95 3.37 6.63 -0.52
N GLY A 96 3.32 5.58 0.30
CA GLY A 96 3.44 4.17 -0.12
C GLY A 96 4.79 3.82 -0.77
N PHE A 97 5.83 4.65 -0.60
CA PHE A 97 7.16 4.39 -1.13
C PHE A 97 7.93 3.37 -0.31
N ARG A 98 7.85 3.48 1.02
CA ARG A 98 8.66 2.72 1.97
C ARG A 98 8.57 1.21 1.76
N TYR A 99 7.37 0.69 1.56
CA TYR A 99 7.17 -0.73 1.30
C TYR A 99 7.85 -1.20 0.00
N LYS A 100 7.66 -0.45 -1.10
CA LYS A 100 8.31 -0.78 -2.38
C LYS A 100 9.82 -0.73 -2.27
N PHE A 101 10.34 0.26 -1.56
CA PHE A 101 11.76 0.40 -1.29
C PHE A 101 12.31 -0.81 -0.51
N LEU A 102 11.67 -1.19 0.60
CA LEU A 102 12.08 -2.36 1.39
C LEU A 102 11.99 -3.67 0.58
N THR A 103 10.97 -3.81 -0.27
CA THR A 103 10.82 -4.98 -1.13
C THR A 103 11.97 -5.07 -2.16
N ILE A 104 12.30 -3.97 -2.84
CA ILE A 104 13.37 -3.92 -3.84
C ILE A 104 14.74 -4.16 -3.20
N THR A 105 14.99 -3.58 -2.04
CA THR A 105 16.25 -3.71 -1.29
C THR A 105 16.32 -4.97 -0.42
N ARG A 106 15.30 -5.84 -0.47
CA ARG A 106 15.16 -7.04 0.38
C ARG A 106 15.33 -6.73 1.88
N GLY A 107 14.82 -5.57 2.30
CA GLY A 107 14.91 -5.11 3.68
C GLY A 107 16.27 -4.56 4.14
N LYS A 108 17.27 -4.52 3.27
CA LYS A 108 18.63 -4.04 3.61
C LYS A 108 18.80 -2.53 3.49
N GLY A 109 17.95 -1.86 2.71
CA GLY A 109 18.05 -0.42 2.52
C GLY A 109 17.60 0.39 3.74
N VAL A 110 18.28 1.51 3.99
CA VAL A 110 17.89 2.50 5.00
C VAL A 110 17.34 3.72 4.29
N LEU A 111 16.21 4.22 4.77
CA LEU A 111 15.53 5.39 4.23
C LEU A 111 15.19 6.36 5.37
N ASN A 112 15.67 7.58 5.26
CA ASN A 112 15.31 8.69 6.14
C ASN A 112 14.86 9.88 5.30
N SER A 113 13.92 10.68 5.82
CA SER A 113 13.50 11.90 5.17
C SER A 113 13.32 13.05 6.17
N PHE A 114 13.54 14.26 5.71
CA PHE A 114 13.44 15.48 6.49
C PHE A 114 12.68 16.53 5.68
N TYR A 115 11.70 17.17 6.30
CA TYR A 115 10.98 18.27 5.70
C TYR A 115 11.91 19.47 5.44
N ILE A 116 11.91 19.98 4.21
CA ILE A 116 12.76 21.10 3.77
C ILE A 116 11.98 22.34 3.33
N GLY A 117 10.65 22.33 3.44
CA GLY A 117 9.81 23.50 3.14
C GLY A 117 8.73 23.21 2.12
N LEU A 118 8.03 24.29 1.74
CA LEU A 118 7.01 24.26 0.70
C LEU A 118 7.64 24.68 -0.63
N ARG A 119 7.26 23.99 -1.71
CA ARG A 119 7.64 24.35 -3.09
C ARG A 119 6.43 24.29 -4.00
N PRO A 120 6.47 24.96 -5.17
CA PRO A 120 5.36 24.91 -6.12
C PRO A 120 4.94 23.50 -6.46
N LEU A 121 3.62 23.27 -6.50
CA LEU A 121 3.04 22.00 -6.93
C LEU A 121 3.28 21.83 -8.44
N GLU A 122 4.15 20.89 -8.81
CA GLU A 122 4.51 20.63 -10.19
C GLU A 122 4.15 19.22 -10.62
N GLY A 123 3.45 19.13 -11.76
CA GLY A 123 3.18 17.90 -12.48
C GLY A 123 2.43 16.81 -11.69
N PHE A 124 2.29 15.68 -12.32
CA PHE A 124 1.56 14.52 -11.80
C PHE A 124 2.53 13.39 -11.44
N ILE A 125 2.26 12.67 -10.36
CA ILE A 125 2.96 11.42 -10.03
C ILE A 125 2.00 10.28 -10.37
N GLU A 126 2.38 9.45 -11.33
CA GLU A 126 1.61 8.28 -11.69
C GLU A 126 1.83 7.18 -10.65
N THR A 127 0.90 7.05 -9.73
CA THR A 127 0.82 5.88 -8.85
C THR A 127 -0.08 4.85 -9.51
N LYS A 128 0.47 3.71 -9.94
CA LYS A 128 -0.36 2.57 -10.34
C LYS A 128 -1.22 2.19 -9.15
N GLN A 129 -2.50 2.46 -9.27
CA GLN A 129 -3.47 2.16 -8.23
C GLN A 129 -3.98 0.74 -8.46
N ALA A 130 -3.67 -0.17 -7.54
CA ALA A 130 -4.45 -1.37 -7.39
C ALA A 130 -5.82 -0.96 -6.86
N SER A 131 -6.89 -1.55 -7.37
CA SER A 131 -8.23 -1.36 -6.85
C SER A 131 -8.53 -2.44 -5.80
N SER A 132 -9.54 -2.21 -4.99
CA SER A 132 -9.85 -3.08 -3.86
C SER A 132 -10.81 -4.21 -4.25
N ILE A 133 -10.63 -5.38 -3.64
CA ILE A 133 -11.64 -6.42 -3.57
C ILE A 133 -12.38 -6.22 -2.24
N VAL A 134 -13.69 -5.99 -2.31
CA VAL A 134 -14.52 -5.61 -1.16
C VAL A 134 -15.52 -6.73 -0.87
N ALA A 135 -15.73 -7.04 0.40
CA ALA A 135 -16.75 -7.99 0.81
C ALA A 135 -18.15 -7.44 0.50
N ARG A 136 -18.97 -8.22 -0.19
CA ARG A 136 -20.32 -7.81 -0.62
C ARG A 136 -21.35 -7.86 0.51
N GLU A 137 -21.12 -8.69 1.52
CA GLU A 137 -22.03 -8.91 2.64
C GLU A 137 -21.27 -9.29 3.91
N THR A 138 -21.86 -9.06 5.04
CA THR A 138 -21.34 -9.46 6.35
C THR A 138 -21.44 -10.98 6.52
N GLY A 139 -20.39 -11.61 7.04
CA GLY A 139 -20.36 -13.05 7.28
C GLY A 139 -18.97 -13.57 7.65
N VAL A 140 -18.78 -14.86 7.48
CA VAL A 140 -17.49 -15.52 7.70
C VAL A 140 -16.95 -16.02 6.36
N THR A 141 -15.72 -15.69 6.03
CA THR A 141 -15.09 -16.10 4.78
C THR A 141 -15.05 -17.62 4.62
N THR A 142 -15.34 -18.09 3.43
CA THR A 142 -15.28 -19.51 3.08
C THR A 142 -14.22 -19.75 2.01
N THR A 143 -13.64 -20.95 1.98
CA THR A 143 -12.68 -21.34 0.91
C THR A 143 -13.29 -21.16 -0.49
N PHE A 144 -14.57 -21.50 -0.65
CA PHE A 144 -15.28 -21.36 -1.91
C PHE A 144 -15.47 -19.89 -2.33
N GLY A 145 -15.86 -19.01 -1.40
CA GLY A 145 -16.02 -17.59 -1.64
C GLY A 145 -14.69 -16.91 -1.98
N LEU A 146 -13.65 -17.23 -1.22
CA LEU A 146 -12.30 -16.68 -1.42
C LEU A 146 -11.66 -17.13 -2.75
N ARG A 147 -11.90 -18.36 -3.20
CA ARG A 147 -11.39 -18.84 -4.50
C ARG A 147 -11.88 -17.99 -5.67
N ASN A 148 -13.12 -17.53 -5.63
CA ASN A 148 -13.63 -16.63 -6.67
C ASN A 148 -12.95 -15.25 -6.63
N ALA A 149 -12.57 -14.80 -5.46
CA ALA A 149 -11.86 -13.54 -5.27
C ALA A 149 -10.38 -13.67 -5.67
N GLU A 150 -9.71 -14.77 -5.32
CA GLU A 150 -8.33 -15.07 -5.67
C GLU A 150 -8.06 -15.07 -7.18
N GLN A 151 -9.00 -15.56 -7.98
CA GLN A 151 -8.90 -15.51 -9.45
C GLN A 151 -8.85 -14.09 -10.03
N ARG A 152 -9.17 -13.07 -9.21
CA ARG A 152 -9.29 -11.67 -9.63
C ARG A 152 -8.24 -10.75 -9.03
N GLY A 153 -7.50 -11.25 -8.02
CA GLY A 153 -6.47 -10.49 -7.35
C GLY A 153 -5.87 -11.21 -6.16
N GLN A 154 -5.08 -10.49 -5.39
CA GLN A 154 -4.41 -11.01 -4.20
C GLN A 154 -5.26 -10.77 -2.96
N LEU A 155 -5.40 -11.78 -2.12
CA LEU A 155 -6.19 -11.72 -0.89
C LEU A 155 -5.36 -11.27 0.31
N PHE A 156 -6.01 -10.56 1.24
CA PHE A 156 -5.47 -10.13 2.53
C PHE A 156 -6.00 -10.98 3.69
N VAL A 157 -7.07 -11.76 3.46
CA VAL A 157 -7.73 -12.57 4.48
C VAL A 157 -7.79 -14.03 4.05
N GLY A 158 -7.68 -14.94 5.02
CA GLY A 158 -7.85 -16.36 4.84
C GLY A 158 -9.28 -16.83 5.12
N PRO A 159 -9.53 -18.16 5.01
CA PRO A 159 -10.82 -18.76 5.38
C PRO A 159 -11.10 -18.65 6.90
N GLY A 160 -12.39 -18.54 7.26
CA GLY A 160 -12.79 -18.51 8.66
C GLY A 160 -12.69 -17.13 9.33
N VAL A 161 -12.36 -16.09 8.60
CA VAL A 161 -12.24 -14.71 9.10
C VAL A 161 -13.62 -14.03 9.04
N PRO A 162 -14.11 -13.40 10.13
CA PRO A 162 -15.29 -12.57 10.08
C PRO A 162 -15.03 -11.32 9.25
N VAL A 163 -15.96 -11.00 8.35
CA VAL A 163 -15.91 -9.81 7.49
C VAL A 163 -17.25 -9.08 7.55
N TYR A 164 -17.23 -7.78 7.37
CA TYR A 164 -18.43 -6.95 7.24
C TYR A 164 -18.59 -6.43 5.81
N GLU A 165 -19.80 -6.03 5.44
CA GLU A 165 -20.08 -5.44 4.13
C GLU A 165 -19.22 -4.18 3.92
N GLY A 166 -18.50 -4.11 2.78
CA GLY A 166 -17.57 -3.02 2.49
C GLY A 166 -16.15 -3.24 3.00
N MET A 167 -15.86 -4.29 3.76
CA MET A 167 -14.50 -4.60 4.20
C MET A 167 -13.59 -4.93 3.02
N ILE A 168 -12.40 -4.33 2.95
CA ILE A 168 -11.38 -4.66 1.96
C ILE A 168 -10.77 -6.00 2.32
N VAL A 169 -10.87 -6.97 1.41
CA VAL A 169 -10.42 -8.35 1.59
C VAL A 169 -9.28 -8.73 0.65
N GLY A 170 -8.92 -7.86 -0.29
CA GLY A 170 -7.84 -8.08 -1.24
C GLY A 170 -7.64 -6.89 -2.18
N GLU A 171 -6.67 -7.02 -3.07
CA GLU A 171 -6.39 -6.06 -4.14
C GLU A 171 -6.54 -6.70 -5.52
N THR A 172 -6.89 -5.91 -6.52
CA THR A 172 -7.01 -6.33 -7.91
C THR A 172 -6.19 -5.42 -8.82
N PRO A 173 -5.53 -5.95 -9.87
CA PRO A 173 -4.83 -5.13 -10.85
C PRO A 173 -5.76 -4.36 -11.79
N ARG A 174 -7.07 -4.59 -11.71
CA ARG A 174 -8.07 -3.89 -12.53
C ARG A 174 -8.31 -2.48 -12.01
N PRO A 175 -8.70 -1.52 -12.85
CA PRO A 175 -8.86 -0.12 -12.45
C PRO A 175 -10.14 0.15 -11.67
N GLN A 176 -10.95 -0.85 -11.34
CA GLN A 176 -12.22 -0.72 -10.63
C GLN A 176 -12.29 -1.65 -9.44
N ASP A 177 -12.86 -1.18 -8.34
CA ASP A 177 -13.14 -1.99 -7.17
C ASP A 177 -14.15 -3.10 -7.50
N LEU A 178 -13.91 -4.27 -6.92
CA LEU A 178 -14.72 -5.46 -7.15
C LEU A 178 -15.43 -5.86 -5.86
N SER A 179 -16.76 -5.81 -5.87
CA SER A 179 -17.59 -6.33 -4.78
C SER A 179 -17.84 -7.83 -4.99
N ILE A 180 -17.33 -8.67 -4.07
CA ILE A 180 -17.39 -10.13 -4.16
C ILE A 180 -17.95 -10.71 -2.87
N ASN A 181 -18.86 -11.70 -2.98
CA ASN A 181 -19.33 -12.46 -1.83
C ASN A 181 -18.29 -13.50 -1.41
N VAL A 182 -17.47 -13.16 -0.42
CA VAL A 182 -16.42 -14.03 0.13
C VAL A 182 -16.95 -14.98 1.23
N ALA A 183 -18.17 -14.75 1.71
CA ALA A 183 -18.86 -15.61 2.69
C ALA A 183 -19.72 -16.69 2.03
N LYS A 184 -19.78 -16.73 0.68
CA LYS A 184 -20.60 -17.67 -0.07
C LYS A 184 -20.18 -19.12 0.19
N LYS A 185 -21.13 -19.94 0.65
CA LYS A 185 -20.94 -21.38 0.83
C LYS A 185 -21.16 -22.13 -0.49
N LYS A 186 -20.42 -23.23 -0.69
CA LYS A 186 -20.64 -24.14 -1.80
C LYS A 186 -22.02 -24.81 -1.62
N HIS A 187 -22.90 -24.72 -2.61
CA HIS A 187 -24.10 -25.53 -2.62
C HIS A 187 -23.73 -27.00 -2.79
N LEU A 188 -24.11 -27.83 -1.83
CA LEU A 188 -24.01 -29.27 -1.94
C LEU A 188 -25.07 -29.74 -2.96
N THR A 189 -24.66 -30.17 -4.13
CA THR A 189 -25.51 -30.88 -5.08
C THR A 189 -25.40 -32.36 -4.82
N ASN A 190 -26.53 -33.09 -4.77
CA ASN A 190 -26.61 -34.53 -4.56
C ASN A 190 -26.00 -35.39 -5.70
N MET A 191 -25.36 -34.78 -6.67
CA MET A 191 -24.61 -35.50 -7.67
C MET A 191 -23.30 -35.99 -7.06
N ARG A 192 -23.12 -37.32 -7.04
CA ARG A 192 -21.84 -37.96 -6.81
C ARG A 192 -20.85 -37.56 -7.92
N GLN A 193 -20.24 -36.41 -7.81
CA GLN A 193 -19.04 -36.12 -8.55
C GLN A 193 -17.91 -36.93 -7.90
N SER A 194 -17.38 -37.86 -8.70
CA SER A 194 -16.25 -38.68 -8.31
C SER A 194 -15.13 -37.81 -7.74
N ILE A 195 -14.81 -38.06 -6.48
CA ILE A 195 -13.49 -38.07 -5.85
C ILE A 195 -12.39 -37.41 -6.67
N ARG A 196 -12.43 -36.13 -6.80
CA ARG A 196 -11.34 -35.18 -6.96
C ARG A 196 -11.81 -33.82 -6.46
N ASP A 197 -12.26 -33.78 -5.21
CA ASP A 197 -12.04 -32.58 -4.42
C ASP A 197 -10.51 -32.51 -4.26
N LEU A 198 -9.83 -32.07 -5.31
CA LEU A 198 -8.52 -31.47 -5.17
C LEU A 198 -8.66 -30.51 -4.02
N GLU A 199 -7.89 -30.75 -2.93
CA GLU A 199 -7.81 -29.85 -1.82
C GLU A 199 -7.75 -28.45 -2.42
N ASP A 200 -8.79 -27.66 -2.21
CA ASP A 200 -8.88 -26.28 -2.71
C ASP A 200 -7.86 -25.45 -1.93
N LYS A 201 -6.58 -25.58 -2.30
CA LYS A 201 -5.49 -24.81 -1.71
C LYS A 201 -5.62 -23.40 -2.25
N LEU A 202 -5.95 -22.48 -1.34
CA LEU A 202 -5.80 -21.06 -1.57
C LEU A 202 -4.32 -20.69 -1.39
N ASN A 203 -3.86 -19.73 -2.16
CA ASN A 203 -2.57 -19.11 -1.86
C ASN A 203 -2.64 -18.43 -0.49
N PRO A 204 -1.53 -18.41 0.26
CA PRO A 204 -1.52 -17.73 1.53
C PRO A 204 -1.87 -16.24 1.33
N PRO A 205 -2.72 -15.67 2.20
CA PRO A 205 -3.07 -14.27 2.12
C PRO A 205 -1.83 -13.41 2.35
N ARG A 206 -1.77 -12.27 1.66
CA ARG A 206 -0.74 -11.27 1.91
C ARG A 206 -1.02 -10.59 3.23
N VAL A 207 -0.08 -10.68 4.16
CA VAL A 207 -0.14 -9.95 5.43
C VAL A 207 0.48 -8.57 5.19
N LEU A 208 -0.33 -7.54 5.35
CA LEU A 208 0.10 -6.15 5.22
C LEU A 208 0.74 -5.67 6.52
N SER A 209 1.77 -4.86 6.42
CA SER A 209 2.32 -4.11 7.55
C SER A 209 1.46 -2.90 7.88
N LEU A 210 1.74 -2.21 9.00
CA LEU A 210 0.97 -1.03 9.39
C LEU A 210 1.15 0.15 8.41
N ASP A 211 2.25 0.16 7.67
CA ASP A 211 2.58 1.22 6.70
C ASP A 211 1.96 0.96 5.31
N GLU A 212 1.41 -0.23 5.07
CA GLU A 212 0.75 -0.65 3.82
C GLU A 212 -0.76 -0.46 3.88
#